data_b22623eedbed0e54816793ed1e04c433
#
_entry.id   b22623eedbed0e54816793ed1e04c433
#
_cell.length_a   1.000
_cell.length_b   1.000
_cell.length_c   1.000
_cell.angle_alpha   90.00
_cell.angle_beta   90.00
_cell.angle_gamma   90.00
#
_symmetry.space_group_name_H-M   'P 1'
#
loop_
_entity.id
_entity.type
_entity.pdbx_description
1 polymer ?
#
loop_
_entity_poly.entity_id
_entity_poly.type
_entity_poly.pdbx_seq_one_letter_code
_entity_poly.pdbx_strand_id
1 'polypeptide(L)'
;MSLSLGIFAQLNIPEPSPSASFSQTLGFTKIKVDYARPGTKGREVFGKLIPYGEIWRTGASDCSTISFNDEVTIGGKKIAKGKYSLFSIPNVEQWTIIINTDTTLHGASGYDEKKDVHRFTVKPEKSARFYETFTIELSDIVKDNGMLYLIWENTMVKFEIQSNAKERILADIDNKINKLKTDNSKLFYQAAEYYYNQRMELDQANDWIAKAVKMEPENFYYPNLQAKILETQSKFAEAIPVALKAVILAKKGNMTQTATNWEKKIAIWQQSMGTKPQAIDEQIGHEMKEMKTEIKPKLDVDVQASLSKMLTNYYGVKNALIADDGKTANSQAGEFVKMLASVPMAKMNAEQHRILMDLFEKVKLDAQNISETKDVKNQRERFNDLSNNFFTMLKGLNANEQPVYQQYCPMAKGYWLSDNSAVKNPYYGKAMLTCGKVTETLK
;
A
#
# COMPACT_ATOMS: atom_id res chain seq x y z
N MET A 1 -24.56 56.75 -37.22
CA MET A 1 -24.81 55.31 -37.19
C MET A 1 -24.68 54.87 -35.74
N SER A 2 -25.82 54.74 -35.03
CA SER A 2 -25.82 54.36 -33.62
C SER A 2 -26.00 52.85 -33.53
N LEU A 3 -24.95 52.14 -33.06
CA LEU A 3 -25.02 50.72 -32.76
C LEU A 3 -25.76 50.58 -31.44
N SER A 4 -27.02 50.13 -31.49
CA SER A 4 -27.71 49.65 -30.33
C SER A 4 -27.16 48.27 -29.90
N LEU A 5 -26.35 48.25 -28.87
CA LEU A 5 -26.01 47.02 -28.13
C LEU A 5 -27.30 46.51 -27.44
N GLY A 6 -27.90 45.50 -28.04
CA GLY A 6 -28.97 44.75 -27.38
C GLY A 6 -28.40 44.00 -26.15
N ILE A 7 -28.61 44.56 -24.97
CA ILE A 7 -28.36 43.84 -23.72
C ILE A 7 -29.46 42.78 -23.59
N PHE A 8 -29.12 41.53 -23.90
CA PHE A 8 -29.96 40.38 -23.52
C PHE A 8 -29.92 40.25 -22.00
N ALA A 9 -30.81 40.91 -21.29
CA ALA A 9 -31.02 40.73 -19.86
C ALA A 9 -31.78 39.42 -19.65
N GLN A 10 -31.07 38.31 -19.62
CA GLN A 10 -31.64 37.02 -19.24
C GLN A 10 -31.58 36.88 -17.72
N LEU A 11 -32.75 36.68 -17.08
CA LEU A 11 -32.81 36.41 -15.66
C LEU A 11 -32.12 35.06 -15.36
N ASN A 12 -31.19 35.05 -14.41
CA ASN A 12 -30.55 33.83 -13.94
C ASN A 12 -31.48 33.15 -12.91
N ILE A 13 -32.36 32.26 -13.38
CA ILE A 13 -33.31 31.52 -12.55
C ILE A 13 -32.77 30.13 -12.30
N PRO A 14 -32.67 29.66 -11.02
CA PRO A 14 -32.23 28.31 -10.72
C PRO A 14 -33.11 27.25 -11.39
N GLU A 15 -32.48 26.17 -11.85
CA GLU A 15 -33.17 25.03 -12.44
C GLU A 15 -34.16 24.40 -11.46
N PRO A 16 -35.38 24.06 -11.91
CA PRO A 16 -36.42 23.46 -11.07
C PRO A 16 -36.05 22.10 -10.48
N SER A 17 -35.09 21.42 -11.11
CA SER A 17 -34.53 20.13 -10.70
C SER A 17 -33.02 20.28 -10.64
N PRO A 18 -32.44 20.62 -9.48
CA PRO A 18 -31.01 20.89 -9.38
C PRO A 18 -30.19 19.67 -9.78
N SER A 19 -29.06 19.91 -10.44
CA SER A 19 -28.12 18.86 -10.79
C SER A 19 -27.38 18.35 -9.57
N ALA A 20 -27.02 17.07 -9.58
CA ALA A 20 -26.17 16.42 -8.59
C ALA A 20 -25.14 15.53 -9.28
N SER A 21 -24.00 15.40 -8.66
CA SER A 21 -22.95 14.50 -9.10
C SER A 21 -22.26 13.89 -7.90
N PHE A 22 -21.93 12.60 -7.97
CA PHE A 22 -21.04 11.98 -7.00
C PHE A 22 -20.08 11.04 -7.70
N SER A 23 -19.00 10.69 -7.00
CA SER A 23 -18.00 9.74 -7.45
C SER A 23 -17.58 8.86 -6.28
N GLN A 24 -17.59 7.55 -6.50
CA GLN A 24 -17.20 6.53 -5.54
C GLN A 24 -16.23 5.55 -6.19
N THR A 25 -15.20 5.12 -5.43
CA THR A 25 -14.28 4.07 -5.88
C THR A 25 -14.69 2.73 -5.26
N LEU A 26 -14.83 1.69 -6.09
CA LEU A 26 -14.99 0.30 -5.70
C LEU A 26 -13.77 -0.48 -6.20
N GLY A 27 -12.97 -1.05 -5.28
CA GLY A 27 -11.70 -1.65 -5.67
C GLY A 27 -10.79 -0.65 -6.40
N PHE A 28 -10.51 -0.88 -7.68
CA PHE A 28 -9.74 0.03 -8.55
C PHE A 28 -10.63 0.88 -9.46
N THR A 29 -11.94 0.63 -9.46
CA THR A 29 -12.87 1.23 -10.40
C THR A 29 -13.52 2.47 -9.81
N LYS A 30 -13.35 3.62 -10.47
CA LYS A 30 -14.05 4.85 -10.15
C LYS A 30 -15.39 4.88 -10.87
N ILE A 31 -16.47 4.99 -10.11
CA ILE A 31 -17.83 5.13 -10.58
C ILE A 31 -18.24 6.58 -10.38
N LYS A 32 -18.78 7.23 -11.42
CA LYS A 32 -19.34 8.58 -11.33
C LYS A 32 -20.77 8.58 -11.84
N VAL A 33 -21.66 9.25 -11.12
CA VAL A 33 -23.07 9.45 -11.52
C VAL A 33 -23.34 10.94 -11.58
N ASP A 34 -23.91 11.38 -12.71
CA ASP A 34 -24.40 12.74 -12.90
C ASP A 34 -25.91 12.67 -13.20
N TYR A 35 -26.74 13.42 -12.48
CA TYR A 35 -28.21 13.39 -12.62
C TYR A 35 -28.87 14.66 -12.11
N ALA A 36 -30.10 14.90 -12.52
CA ALA A 36 -30.91 15.97 -11.94
C ALA A 36 -31.92 15.42 -10.92
N ARG A 37 -32.22 16.22 -9.90
CA ARG A 37 -32.99 15.84 -8.71
C ARG A 37 -34.36 16.52 -8.68
N PRO A 38 -35.38 16.00 -9.36
CA PRO A 38 -36.74 16.54 -9.27
C PRO A 38 -37.32 16.33 -7.86
N GLY A 39 -38.08 17.30 -7.37
CA GLY A 39 -38.89 17.19 -6.17
C GLY A 39 -40.28 16.66 -6.44
N THR A 40 -40.92 16.02 -5.45
CA THR A 40 -42.33 15.59 -5.54
C THR A 40 -43.25 16.82 -5.65
N LYS A 41 -42.95 17.88 -4.90
CA LYS A 41 -43.76 19.10 -4.83
C LYS A 41 -45.25 18.78 -4.56
N GLY A 42 -45.49 17.82 -3.66
CA GLY A 42 -46.82 17.35 -3.27
C GLY A 42 -47.56 16.51 -4.31
N ARG A 43 -46.89 16.08 -5.39
CA ARG A 43 -47.45 15.19 -6.43
C ARG A 43 -47.18 13.73 -6.09
N GLU A 44 -48.06 12.85 -6.50
CA GLU A 44 -47.82 11.42 -6.56
C GLU A 44 -46.88 11.15 -7.74
N VAL A 45 -45.76 10.46 -7.48
CA VAL A 45 -44.70 10.29 -8.49
C VAL A 45 -44.97 9.08 -9.37
N PHE A 46 -44.84 7.86 -8.81
CA PHE A 46 -44.95 6.65 -9.62
C PHE A 46 -46.41 6.27 -9.91
N GLY A 47 -46.71 6.06 -11.17
CA GLY A 47 -48.06 5.82 -11.66
C GLY A 47 -48.82 7.10 -12.06
N LYS A 48 -48.31 8.31 -11.72
CA LYS A 48 -48.87 9.60 -12.08
C LYS A 48 -47.86 10.48 -12.81
N LEU A 49 -46.91 11.09 -12.09
CA LEU A 49 -45.89 11.94 -12.71
C LEU A 49 -44.97 11.12 -13.63
N ILE A 50 -44.62 9.93 -13.22
CA ILE A 50 -43.89 8.93 -13.98
C ILE A 50 -44.81 7.73 -14.19
N PRO A 51 -45.41 7.56 -15.40
CA PRO A 51 -46.35 6.46 -15.67
C PRO A 51 -45.65 5.10 -15.53
N TYR A 52 -46.40 4.12 -15.05
CA TYR A 52 -45.92 2.73 -15.03
C TYR A 52 -45.85 2.15 -16.45
N GLY A 53 -44.84 1.32 -16.68
CA GLY A 53 -44.59 0.66 -17.97
C GLY A 53 -43.96 1.55 -19.03
N GLU A 54 -43.68 2.82 -18.74
CA GLU A 54 -43.05 3.75 -19.67
C GLU A 54 -41.58 3.99 -19.34
N ILE A 55 -40.82 4.30 -20.39
CA ILE A 55 -39.40 4.59 -20.24
C ILE A 55 -39.19 5.95 -19.57
N TRP A 56 -38.36 5.97 -18.52
CA TRP A 56 -38.01 7.16 -17.78
C TRP A 56 -36.48 7.35 -17.78
N ARG A 57 -36.04 8.61 -18.03
CA ARG A 57 -34.60 9.00 -18.00
C ARG A 57 -33.95 8.93 -16.61
N THR A 58 -34.66 8.37 -15.62
CA THR A 58 -34.16 8.15 -14.23
C THR A 58 -33.66 9.47 -13.60
N GLY A 59 -34.48 10.52 -13.71
CA GLY A 59 -34.13 11.87 -13.24
C GLY A 59 -35.00 12.92 -13.94
N ALA A 60 -34.46 14.08 -14.19
CA ALA A 60 -35.06 15.20 -14.90
C ALA A 60 -34.06 15.88 -15.83
N SER A 61 -34.51 16.81 -16.70
CA SER A 61 -33.68 17.53 -17.69
C SER A 61 -32.96 16.55 -18.61
N ASP A 62 -31.62 16.54 -18.62
CA ASP A 62 -30.83 15.54 -19.35
C ASP A 62 -30.97 14.14 -18.74
N CYS A 63 -30.69 13.11 -19.52
CA CYS A 63 -30.67 11.74 -19.01
C CYS A 63 -29.62 11.59 -17.93
N SER A 64 -29.95 10.88 -16.85
CA SER A 64 -28.96 10.52 -15.83
C SER A 64 -27.87 9.66 -16.43
N THR A 65 -26.62 9.91 -16.07
CA THR A 65 -25.48 9.17 -16.60
C THR A 65 -24.67 8.49 -15.50
N ILE A 66 -24.15 7.31 -15.82
CA ILE A 66 -23.23 6.57 -15.00
C ILE A 66 -21.96 6.27 -15.81
N SER A 67 -20.79 6.46 -15.23
CA SER A 67 -19.54 6.20 -15.92
C SER A 67 -18.58 5.38 -15.06
N PHE A 68 -17.80 4.54 -15.76
CA PHE A 68 -16.81 3.62 -15.18
C PHE A 68 -15.48 3.81 -15.89
N ASN A 69 -14.38 3.94 -15.13
CA ASN A 69 -13.03 3.98 -15.71
C ASN A 69 -12.43 2.59 -15.98
N ASP A 70 -13.13 1.53 -15.56
CA ASP A 70 -12.76 0.12 -15.80
C ASP A 70 -14.03 -0.73 -15.97
N GLU A 71 -13.91 -2.00 -16.39
CA GLU A 71 -15.03 -2.94 -16.50
C GLU A 71 -15.69 -3.16 -15.13
N VAL A 72 -17.02 -3.22 -15.13
CA VAL A 72 -17.84 -3.57 -13.95
C VAL A 72 -18.84 -4.67 -14.31
N THR A 73 -19.33 -5.39 -13.32
CA THR A 73 -20.48 -6.29 -13.47
C THR A 73 -21.72 -5.66 -12.85
N ILE A 74 -22.82 -5.58 -13.62
CA ILE A 74 -24.13 -5.06 -13.18
C ILE A 74 -25.19 -6.06 -13.64
N GLY A 75 -26.07 -6.48 -12.73
CA GLY A 75 -27.14 -7.42 -13.06
C GLY A 75 -26.62 -8.71 -13.71
N GLY A 76 -25.43 -9.17 -13.30
CA GLY A 76 -24.79 -10.38 -13.81
C GLY A 76 -24.09 -10.22 -15.17
N LYS A 77 -24.11 -9.03 -15.79
CA LYS A 77 -23.44 -8.76 -17.07
C LYS A 77 -22.24 -7.85 -16.90
N LYS A 78 -21.14 -8.15 -17.59
CA LYS A 78 -19.96 -7.29 -17.69
C LYS A 78 -20.25 -6.09 -18.58
N ILE A 79 -20.01 -4.90 -18.06
CA ILE A 79 -20.14 -3.62 -18.74
C ILE A 79 -18.74 -3.03 -18.89
N ALA A 80 -18.36 -2.73 -20.13
CA ALA A 80 -17.05 -2.15 -20.41
C ALA A 80 -16.88 -0.76 -19.79
N LYS A 81 -15.64 -0.30 -19.62
CA LYS A 81 -15.37 1.08 -19.25
C LYS A 81 -16.04 2.05 -20.23
N GLY A 82 -16.63 3.11 -19.71
CA GLY A 82 -17.33 4.07 -20.55
C GLY A 82 -18.26 4.96 -19.76
N LYS A 83 -18.99 5.82 -20.48
CA LYS A 83 -20.11 6.63 -19.96
C LYS A 83 -21.39 6.13 -20.62
N TYR A 84 -22.42 5.94 -19.82
CA TYR A 84 -23.70 5.38 -20.22
C TYR A 84 -24.83 6.20 -19.65
N SER A 85 -25.98 6.23 -20.31
CA SER A 85 -27.22 6.71 -19.72
C SER A 85 -27.88 5.61 -18.89
N LEU A 86 -28.48 6.03 -17.81
CA LEU A 86 -29.28 5.21 -16.92
C LEU A 86 -30.76 5.51 -17.19
N PHE A 87 -31.46 4.57 -17.83
CA PHE A 87 -32.93 4.62 -17.96
C PHE A 87 -33.56 3.57 -17.06
N SER A 88 -34.84 3.78 -16.75
CA SER A 88 -35.63 2.78 -16.04
C SER A 88 -37.06 2.76 -16.56
N ILE A 89 -37.72 1.63 -16.39
CA ILE A 89 -39.18 1.47 -16.61
C ILE A 89 -39.78 1.08 -15.27
N PRO A 90 -40.35 2.04 -14.52
CA PRO A 90 -41.00 1.76 -13.26
C PRO A 90 -42.27 0.91 -13.46
N ASN A 91 -42.53 0.01 -12.52
CA ASN A 91 -43.80 -0.69 -12.40
C ASN A 91 -44.03 -1.06 -10.92
N VAL A 92 -45.24 -1.50 -10.61
CA VAL A 92 -45.63 -1.79 -9.22
C VAL A 92 -44.82 -2.94 -8.63
N GLU A 93 -44.66 -4.03 -9.39
CA GLU A 93 -44.02 -5.25 -8.91
C GLU A 93 -42.53 -5.34 -9.25
N GLN A 94 -42.12 -4.70 -10.34
CA GLN A 94 -40.80 -4.88 -10.90
C GLN A 94 -40.39 -3.71 -11.78
N TRP A 95 -39.20 -3.15 -11.55
CA TRP A 95 -38.61 -2.15 -12.42
C TRP A 95 -37.63 -2.80 -13.40
N THR A 96 -37.58 -2.30 -14.64
CA THR A 96 -36.52 -2.58 -15.57
C THR A 96 -35.46 -1.47 -15.48
N ILE A 97 -34.22 -1.82 -15.24
CA ILE A 97 -33.09 -0.89 -15.28
C ILE A 97 -32.36 -1.11 -16.62
N ILE A 98 -31.96 -0.01 -17.24
CA ILE A 98 -31.38 0.00 -18.58
C ILE A 98 -30.09 0.82 -18.58
N ILE A 99 -29.02 0.22 -19.08
CA ILE A 99 -27.73 0.87 -19.36
C ILE A 99 -27.67 1.07 -20.86
N ASN A 100 -27.61 2.32 -21.34
CA ASN A 100 -27.67 2.66 -22.77
C ASN A 100 -26.44 3.49 -23.19
N THR A 101 -25.96 3.33 -24.41
CA THR A 101 -24.77 4.07 -24.90
C THR A 101 -25.04 5.50 -25.31
N ASP A 102 -26.31 5.89 -25.55
CA ASP A 102 -26.65 7.25 -25.93
C ASP A 102 -26.72 8.16 -24.71
N THR A 103 -25.74 8.99 -24.52
CA THR A 103 -25.61 9.91 -23.38
C THR A 103 -26.00 11.36 -23.72
N THR A 104 -26.62 11.58 -24.86
CA THR A 104 -26.90 12.93 -25.39
C THR A 104 -28.38 13.33 -25.27
N LEU A 105 -29.24 12.42 -24.82
CA LEU A 105 -30.68 12.60 -24.81
C LEU A 105 -31.13 13.58 -23.70
N HIS A 106 -32.01 14.52 -24.10
CA HIS A 106 -32.75 15.37 -23.19
C HIS A 106 -34.16 14.77 -22.96
N GLY A 107 -34.34 14.04 -21.88
CA GLY A 107 -35.58 13.27 -21.62
C GLY A 107 -35.46 11.82 -22.10
N ALA A 108 -36.61 11.20 -22.34
CA ALA A 108 -36.74 9.85 -22.92
C ALA A 108 -37.11 9.88 -24.41
N SER A 109 -37.35 11.06 -24.95
CA SER A 109 -37.63 11.21 -26.40
C SER A 109 -36.36 10.88 -27.20
N GLY A 110 -36.48 10.03 -28.22
CA GLY A 110 -35.35 9.56 -29.01
C GLY A 110 -34.63 8.36 -28.40
N TYR A 111 -35.11 7.81 -27.31
CA TYR A 111 -34.56 6.55 -26.78
C TYR A 111 -34.64 5.44 -27.86
N ASP A 112 -33.52 4.75 -28.01
CA ASP A 112 -33.37 3.64 -28.97
C ASP A 112 -32.88 2.40 -28.20
N GLU A 113 -33.71 1.37 -28.16
CA GLU A 113 -33.43 0.08 -27.52
C GLU A 113 -32.22 -0.63 -28.13
N LYS A 114 -31.92 -0.39 -29.40
CA LYS A 114 -30.72 -0.98 -30.06
C LYS A 114 -29.40 -0.50 -29.50
N LYS A 115 -29.41 0.61 -28.74
CA LYS A 115 -28.27 1.17 -28.04
C LYS A 115 -28.13 0.66 -26.59
N ASP A 116 -29.02 -0.25 -26.16
CA ASP A 116 -28.95 -0.85 -24.84
C ASP A 116 -27.77 -1.80 -24.74
N VAL A 117 -26.93 -1.54 -23.78
CA VAL A 117 -25.84 -2.44 -23.40
C VAL A 117 -26.38 -3.53 -22.50
N HIS A 118 -27.29 -3.20 -21.60
CA HIS A 118 -27.85 -4.14 -20.65
C HIS A 118 -29.24 -3.71 -20.18
N ARG A 119 -30.12 -4.69 -20.04
CA ARG A 119 -31.41 -4.59 -19.34
C ARG A 119 -31.51 -5.68 -18.29
N PHE A 120 -31.96 -5.33 -17.11
CA PHE A 120 -32.21 -6.28 -16.03
C PHE A 120 -33.32 -5.73 -15.13
N THR A 121 -33.87 -6.60 -14.31
CA THR A 121 -35.00 -6.26 -13.47
C THR A 121 -34.64 -6.24 -12.00
N VAL A 122 -35.29 -5.33 -11.26
CA VAL A 122 -35.14 -5.16 -9.82
C VAL A 122 -36.51 -5.00 -9.18
N LYS A 123 -36.64 -5.45 -7.94
CA LYS A 123 -37.88 -5.34 -7.19
C LYS A 123 -37.92 -3.99 -6.45
N PRO A 124 -39.03 -3.21 -6.54
CA PRO A 124 -39.17 -2.02 -5.71
C PRO A 124 -39.41 -2.42 -4.25
N GLU A 125 -38.84 -1.64 -3.36
CA GLU A 125 -38.95 -1.77 -1.90
C GLU A 125 -39.48 -0.45 -1.33
N LYS A 126 -40.09 -0.48 -0.15
CA LYS A 126 -40.45 0.72 0.58
C LYS A 126 -39.19 1.33 1.22
N SER A 127 -38.93 2.62 0.99
CA SER A 127 -37.84 3.32 1.65
C SER A 127 -38.15 3.55 3.14
N ALA A 128 -37.08 3.67 3.94
CA ALA A 128 -37.18 3.87 5.39
C ALA A 128 -37.80 5.23 5.78
N ARG A 129 -37.76 6.21 4.87
CA ARG A 129 -38.31 7.55 5.05
C ARG A 129 -38.85 8.08 3.73
N PHE A 130 -39.64 9.14 3.78
CA PHE A 130 -40.05 9.88 2.59
C PHE A 130 -38.88 10.70 2.03
N TYR A 131 -38.66 10.61 0.72
CA TYR A 131 -37.68 11.39 -0.02
C TYR A 131 -38.39 12.42 -0.91
N GLU A 132 -38.34 13.68 -0.52
CA GLU A 132 -38.92 14.77 -1.29
C GLU A 132 -38.26 14.92 -2.67
N THR A 133 -36.94 14.73 -2.76
CA THR A 133 -36.19 14.83 -4.00
C THR A 133 -35.64 13.47 -4.43
N PHE A 134 -35.75 13.19 -5.74
CA PHE A 134 -35.11 12.01 -6.32
C PHE A 134 -33.63 11.92 -5.95
N THR A 135 -33.20 10.77 -5.46
CA THR A 135 -31.85 10.55 -4.97
C THR A 135 -31.26 9.29 -5.60
N ILE A 136 -30.06 9.43 -6.17
CA ILE A 136 -29.20 8.31 -6.53
C ILE A 136 -28.04 8.31 -5.55
N GLU A 137 -27.74 7.16 -4.95
CA GLU A 137 -26.58 7.00 -4.08
C GLU A 137 -25.94 5.62 -4.26
N LEU A 138 -24.65 5.51 -3.99
CA LEU A 138 -23.89 4.27 -3.95
C LEU A 138 -23.44 4.04 -2.52
N SER A 139 -23.98 3.00 -1.90
CA SER A 139 -23.78 2.65 -0.48
C SER A 139 -23.52 1.15 -0.31
N ASP A 140 -23.52 0.68 0.93
CA ASP A 140 -23.33 -0.74 1.30
C ASP A 140 -22.11 -1.36 0.62
N ILE A 141 -20.98 -0.64 0.70
CA ILE A 141 -19.74 -1.06 0.08
C ILE A 141 -19.14 -2.20 0.89
N VAL A 142 -19.05 -3.38 0.27
CA VAL A 142 -18.42 -4.56 0.86
C VAL A 142 -17.35 -5.06 -0.10
N LYS A 143 -16.09 -4.94 0.28
CA LYS A 143 -14.92 -5.29 -0.56
C LYS A 143 -14.90 -4.45 -1.85
N ASP A 144 -15.17 -5.07 -2.99
CA ASP A 144 -15.18 -4.48 -4.32
C ASP A 144 -16.59 -4.36 -4.93
N ASN A 145 -17.62 -4.58 -4.10
CA ASN A 145 -19.04 -4.45 -4.47
C ASN A 145 -19.67 -3.24 -3.77
N GLY A 146 -20.67 -2.64 -4.39
CA GLY A 146 -21.50 -1.61 -3.79
C GLY A 146 -22.92 -1.65 -4.34
N MET A 147 -23.88 -1.18 -3.58
CA MET A 147 -25.28 -1.09 -3.99
C MET A 147 -25.60 0.31 -4.49
N LEU A 148 -26.07 0.42 -5.74
CA LEU A 148 -26.63 1.65 -6.27
C LEU A 148 -28.11 1.71 -5.96
N TYR A 149 -28.54 2.76 -5.30
CA TYR A 149 -29.90 3.04 -4.90
C TYR A 149 -30.52 4.13 -5.76
N LEU A 150 -31.76 3.93 -6.18
CA LEU A 150 -32.62 4.93 -6.80
C LEU A 150 -33.82 5.12 -5.86
N ILE A 151 -33.99 6.31 -5.28
CA ILE A 151 -34.95 6.52 -4.19
C ILE A 151 -35.76 7.79 -4.47
N TRP A 152 -37.07 7.69 -4.41
CA TRP A 152 -37.97 8.83 -4.49
C TRP A 152 -39.31 8.54 -3.78
N GLU A 153 -39.86 9.52 -3.08
CA GLU A 153 -41.00 9.35 -2.16
C GLU A 153 -40.73 8.23 -1.14
N ASN A 154 -41.60 7.20 -1.15
CA ASN A 154 -41.46 6.01 -0.32
C ASN A 154 -40.98 4.78 -1.11
N THR A 155 -40.53 4.97 -2.36
CA THR A 155 -40.12 3.89 -3.25
C THR A 155 -38.59 3.89 -3.41
N MET A 156 -38.02 2.73 -3.30
CA MET A 156 -36.60 2.49 -3.49
C MET A 156 -36.37 1.25 -4.37
N VAL A 157 -35.49 1.35 -5.35
CA VAL A 157 -34.93 0.20 -6.03
C VAL A 157 -33.41 0.21 -5.87
N LYS A 158 -32.79 -0.96 -5.85
CA LYS A 158 -31.33 -1.08 -5.71
C LYS A 158 -30.79 -2.21 -6.55
N PHE A 159 -29.55 -2.07 -6.95
CA PHE A 159 -28.82 -3.12 -7.65
C PHE A 159 -27.32 -3.04 -7.35
N GLU A 160 -26.67 -4.19 -7.42
CA GLU A 160 -25.24 -4.31 -7.15
C GLU A 160 -24.42 -3.85 -8.35
N ILE A 161 -23.33 -3.14 -8.06
CA ILE A 161 -22.22 -2.89 -8.98
C ILE A 161 -20.99 -3.55 -8.39
N GLN A 162 -20.40 -4.48 -9.14
CA GLN A 162 -19.19 -5.18 -8.76
C GLN A 162 -18.02 -4.75 -9.64
N SER A 163 -16.90 -4.39 -9.04
CA SER A 163 -15.67 -4.12 -9.79
C SER A 163 -14.91 -5.42 -10.11
N ASN A 164 -13.97 -5.36 -11.05
CA ASN A 164 -13.09 -6.48 -11.41
C ASN A 164 -11.80 -6.54 -10.57
N ALA A 165 -11.80 -5.94 -9.38
CA ALA A 165 -10.60 -5.81 -8.56
C ALA A 165 -10.02 -7.16 -8.16
N LYS A 166 -10.88 -8.13 -7.80
CA LYS A 166 -10.46 -9.47 -7.42
C LYS A 166 -9.71 -10.18 -8.54
N GLU A 167 -10.29 -10.21 -9.74
CA GLU A 167 -9.69 -10.85 -10.91
C GLU A 167 -8.34 -10.22 -11.27
N ARG A 168 -8.24 -8.91 -11.20
CA ARG A 168 -7.00 -8.17 -11.47
C ARG A 168 -5.91 -8.47 -10.45
N ILE A 169 -6.26 -8.51 -9.16
CA ILE A 169 -5.30 -8.84 -8.09
C ILE A 169 -4.80 -10.26 -8.26
N LEU A 170 -5.69 -11.23 -8.52
CA LEU A 170 -5.29 -12.63 -8.73
C LEU A 170 -4.39 -12.79 -9.96
N ALA A 171 -4.71 -12.11 -11.06
CA ALA A 171 -3.88 -12.12 -12.26
C ALA A 171 -2.50 -11.47 -12.01
N ASP A 172 -2.43 -10.40 -11.22
CA ASP A 172 -1.16 -9.73 -10.86
C ASP A 172 -0.30 -10.61 -9.95
N ILE A 173 -0.92 -11.29 -8.96
CA ILE A 173 -0.25 -12.27 -8.09
C ILE A 173 0.32 -13.42 -8.93
N ASP A 174 -0.48 -14.02 -9.81
CA ASP A 174 -0.03 -15.10 -10.68
C ASP A 174 1.15 -14.66 -11.55
N ASN A 175 1.04 -13.49 -12.16
CA ASN A 175 2.10 -12.96 -13.00
C ASN A 175 3.40 -12.73 -12.22
N LYS A 176 3.34 -12.01 -11.10
CA LYS A 176 4.54 -11.59 -10.34
C LYS A 176 5.18 -12.73 -9.56
N ILE A 177 4.39 -13.60 -8.97
CA ILE A 177 4.90 -14.68 -8.11
C ILE A 177 5.19 -15.94 -8.89
N ASN A 178 4.23 -16.42 -9.71
CA ASN A 178 4.35 -17.72 -10.36
C ASN A 178 5.12 -17.65 -11.67
N LYS A 179 4.83 -16.67 -12.54
CA LYS A 179 5.47 -16.56 -13.85
C LYS A 179 6.84 -15.88 -13.80
N LEU A 180 6.94 -14.73 -13.14
CA LEU A 180 8.20 -13.99 -13.03
C LEU A 180 9.11 -14.54 -11.91
N LYS A 181 8.61 -15.47 -11.07
CA LYS A 181 9.35 -16.12 -9.98
C LYS A 181 10.11 -15.11 -9.11
N THR A 182 9.37 -14.10 -8.62
CA THR A 182 9.95 -13.05 -7.77
C THR A 182 10.64 -13.64 -6.53
N ASP A 183 11.70 -12.98 -6.07
CA ASP A 183 12.35 -13.18 -4.78
C ASP A 183 12.08 -12.01 -3.80
N ASN A 184 11.03 -11.22 -4.04
CA ASN A 184 10.65 -10.07 -3.23
C ASN A 184 9.72 -10.50 -2.07
N SER A 185 10.23 -10.45 -0.84
CA SER A 185 9.53 -10.80 0.39
C SER A 185 8.21 -10.05 0.56
N LYS A 186 8.18 -8.76 0.20
CA LYS A 186 6.99 -7.92 0.31
C LYS A 186 5.87 -8.38 -0.62
N LEU A 187 6.19 -8.85 -1.82
CA LEU A 187 5.17 -9.41 -2.73
C LEU A 187 4.57 -10.70 -2.18
N PHE A 188 5.38 -11.58 -1.60
CA PHE A 188 4.88 -12.77 -0.91
C PHE A 188 3.98 -12.42 0.27
N TYR A 189 4.38 -11.44 1.09
CA TYR A 189 3.55 -10.95 2.19
C TYR A 189 2.20 -10.40 1.68
N GLN A 190 2.21 -9.53 0.68
CA GLN A 190 1.00 -8.92 0.12
C GLN A 190 0.04 -9.95 -0.47
N ALA A 191 0.57 -10.95 -1.18
CA ALA A 191 -0.23 -12.04 -1.73
C ALA A 191 -0.85 -12.89 -0.61
N ALA A 192 -0.06 -13.28 0.40
CA ALA A 192 -0.53 -14.04 1.54
C ALA A 192 -1.58 -13.27 2.35
N GLU A 193 -1.38 -11.96 2.57
CA GLU A 193 -2.32 -11.09 3.27
C GLU A 193 -3.64 -10.97 2.51
N TYR A 194 -3.58 -10.82 1.19
CA TYR A 194 -4.78 -10.78 0.36
C TYR A 194 -5.58 -12.08 0.47
N TYR A 195 -4.91 -13.24 0.31
CA TYR A 195 -5.56 -14.55 0.42
C TYR A 195 -6.13 -14.79 1.83
N TYR A 196 -5.41 -14.41 2.87
CA TYR A 196 -5.87 -14.47 4.25
C TYR A 196 -7.15 -13.64 4.47
N ASN A 197 -7.16 -12.39 4.00
CA ASN A 197 -8.29 -11.48 4.14
C ASN A 197 -9.51 -11.94 3.34
N GLN A 198 -9.31 -12.61 2.21
CA GLN A 198 -10.37 -13.19 1.40
C GLN A 198 -10.80 -14.58 1.85
N ARG A 199 -10.12 -15.19 2.83
CA ARG A 199 -10.33 -16.57 3.27
C ARG A 199 -10.17 -17.59 2.12
N MET A 200 -9.20 -17.35 1.25
CA MET A 200 -8.90 -18.17 0.06
C MET A 200 -7.62 -18.95 0.30
N GLU A 201 -7.61 -20.22 -0.13
CA GLU A 201 -6.42 -21.08 -0.24
C GLU A 201 -5.33 -20.81 0.81
N LEU A 202 -5.70 -20.94 2.08
CA LEU A 202 -4.85 -20.57 3.21
C LEU A 202 -3.54 -21.37 3.28
N ASP A 203 -3.46 -22.56 2.69
CA ASP A 203 -2.21 -23.30 2.56
C ASP A 203 -1.23 -22.57 1.65
N GLN A 204 -1.70 -22.11 0.49
CA GLN A 204 -0.88 -21.30 -0.42
C GLN A 204 -0.44 -19.97 0.21
N ALA A 205 -1.34 -19.33 0.96
CA ALA A 205 -0.99 -18.12 1.72
C ALA A 205 0.10 -18.40 2.76
N ASN A 206 0.03 -19.55 3.46
CA ASN A 206 1.06 -19.97 4.41
C ASN A 206 2.41 -20.22 3.72
N ASP A 207 2.42 -20.86 2.54
CA ASP A 207 3.66 -21.09 1.77
C ASP A 207 4.33 -19.78 1.36
N TRP A 208 3.56 -18.80 0.91
CA TRP A 208 4.12 -17.49 0.54
C TRP A 208 4.64 -16.73 1.73
N ILE A 209 3.87 -16.67 2.82
CA ILE A 209 4.34 -15.94 4.01
C ILE A 209 5.54 -16.62 4.68
N ALA A 210 5.63 -17.95 4.65
CA ALA A 210 6.81 -18.68 5.11
C ALA A 210 8.07 -18.32 4.32
N LYS A 211 7.95 -18.14 2.99
CA LYS A 211 9.04 -17.60 2.17
C LYS A 211 9.45 -16.20 2.60
N ALA A 212 8.49 -15.30 2.82
CA ALA A 212 8.77 -13.94 3.29
C ALA A 212 9.46 -13.93 4.67
N VAL A 213 9.00 -14.76 5.62
CA VAL A 213 9.64 -14.94 6.94
C VAL A 213 11.08 -15.41 6.81
N LYS A 214 11.36 -16.34 5.88
CA LYS A 214 12.73 -16.84 5.64
C LYS A 214 13.62 -15.77 5.03
N MET A 215 13.09 -14.93 4.15
CA MET A 215 13.84 -13.88 3.48
C MET A 215 14.16 -12.70 4.41
N GLU A 216 13.20 -12.31 5.26
CA GLU A 216 13.37 -11.21 6.23
C GLU A 216 12.92 -11.66 7.63
N PRO A 217 13.74 -12.45 8.34
CA PRO A 217 13.37 -13.06 9.62
C PRO A 217 13.14 -12.06 10.75
N GLU A 218 13.67 -10.83 10.63
CA GLU A 218 13.50 -9.76 11.62
C GLU A 218 12.27 -8.86 11.35
N ASN A 219 11.55 -9.09 10.27
CA ASN A 219 10.34 -8.32 9.95
C ASN A 219 9.15 -8.86 10.72
N PHE A 220 8.71 -8.11 11.74
CA PHE A 220 7.58 -8.49 12.62
C PHE A 220 6.30 -8.87 11.87
N TYR A 221 5.96 -8.17 10.79
CA TYR A 221 4.69 -8.35 10.08
C TYR A 221 4.54 -9.74 9.48
N TYR A 222 5.65 -10.39 9.10
CA TYR A 222 5.62 -11.69 8.42
C TYR A 222 5.25 -12.85 9.35
N PRO A 223 5.97 -13.12 10.46
CA PRO A 223 5.55 -14.16 11.39
C PRO A 223 4.20 -13.82 12.06
N ASN A 224 3.86 -12.54 12.25
CA ASN A 224 2.55 -12.14 12.76
C ASN A 224 1.41 -12.54 11.81
N LEU A 225 1.57 -12.38 10.50
CA LEU A 225 0.58 -12.84 9.52
C LEU A 225 0.56 -14.36 9.42
N GLN A 226 1.74 -15.01 9.41
CA GLN A 226 1.83 -16.47 9.34
C GLN A 226 1.12 -17.14 10.52
N ALA A 227 1.33 -16.66 11.74
CA ALA A 227 0.64 -17.17 12.92
C ALA A 227 -0.89 -17.02 12.84
N LYS A 228 -1.39 -15.91 12.28
CA LYS A 228 -2.83 -15.71 12.04
C LYS A 228 -3.40 -16.68 10.99
N ILE A 229 -2.66 -16.97 9.94
CA ILE A 229 -3.06 -17.93 8.91
C ILE A 229 -3.16 -19.32 9.52
N LEU A 230 -2.13 -19.77 10.24
CA LEU A 230 -2.10 -21.07 10.91
C LEU A 230 -3.19 -21.18 11.99
N GLU A 231 -3.43 -20.13 12.76
CA GLU A 231 -4.57 -20.04 13.70
C GLU A 231 -5.90 -20.27 12.98
N THR A 232 -6.11 -19.61 11.85
CA THR A 232 -7.35 -19.74 11.06
C THR A 232 -7.55 -21.17 10.53
N GLN A 233 -6.46 -21.88 10.28
CA GLN A 233 -6.45 -23.28 9.87
C GLN A 233 -6.53 -24.27 11.07
N SER A 234 -6.56 -23.76 12.30
CA SER A 234 -6.46 -24.56 13.53
C SER A 234 -5.18 -25.42 13.63
N LYS A 235 -4.12 -25.03 12.91
CA LYS A 235 -2.80 -25.68 12.93
C LYS A 235 -1.97 -25.16 14.11
N PHE A 236 -2.46 -25.35 15.34
CA PHE A 236 -1.87 -24.73 16.54
C PHE A 236 -0.44 -25.16 16.82
N ALA A 237 -0.10 -26.44 16.56
CA ALA A 237 1.25 -26.96 16.75
C ALA A 237 2.28 -26.21 15.88
N GLU A 238 1.90 -25.86 14.64
CA GLU A 238 2.73 -25.10 13.73
C GLU A 238 2.69 -23.59 14.03
N ALA A 239 1.55 -23.11 14.57
CA ALA A 239 1.35 -21.70 14.88
C ALA A 239 2.19 -21.22 16.08
N ILE A 240 2.40 -22.07 17.09
CA ILE A 240 3.10 -21.69 18.33
C ILE A 240 4.52 -21.18 18.08
N PRO A 241 5.43 -21.89 17.39
CA PRO A 241 6.78 -21.39 17.17
C PRO A 241 6.80 -20.08 16.35
N VAL A 242 5.91 -19.95 15.39
CA VAL A 242 5.79 -18.71 14.58
C VAL A 242 5.24 -17.55 15.43
N ALA A 243 4.26 -17.80 16.29
CA ALA A 243 3.72 -16.80 17.21
C ALA A 243 4.75 -16.36 18.26
N LEU A 244 5.58 -17.29 18.77
CA LEU A 244 6.72 -16.95 19.66
C LEU A 244 7.70 -16.02 18.98
N LYS A 245 8.03 -16.27 17.71
CA LYS A 245 8.85 -15.35 16.91
C LYS A 245 8.21 -13.97 16.79
N ALA A 246 6.89 -13.91 16.55
CA ALA A 246 6.14 -12.64 16.53
C ALA A 246 6.19 -11.93 17.90
N VAL A 247 6.10 -12.66 19.03
CA VAL A 247 6.25 -12.09 20.39
C VAL A 247 7.63 -11.48 20.59
N ILE A 248 8.69 -12.19 20.22
CA ILE A 248 10.07 -11.72 20.36
C ILE A 248 10.26 -10.42 19.59
N LEU A 249 9.83 -10.37 18.32
CA LEU A 249 9.96 -9.20 17.48
C LEU A 249 9.07 -8.03 17.96
N ALA A 250 7.88 -8.33 18.47
CA ALA A 250 7.00 -7.33 19.07
C ALA A 250 7.61 -6.70 20.33
N LYS A 251 8.20 -7.50 21.22
CA LYS A 251 8.92 -7.00 22.40
C LYS A 251 10.12 -6.12 21.99
N LYS A 252 10.90 -6.56 21.00
CA LYS A 252 12.04 -5.79 20.44
C LYS A 252 11.60 -4.44 19.86
N GLY A 253 10.42 -4.39 19.22
CA GLY A 253 9.82 -3.19 18.65
C GLY A 253 8.98 -2.36 19.60
N ASN A 254 8.99 -2.65 20.93
CA ASN A 254 8.17 -1.97 21.94
C ASN A 254 6.64 -2.09 21.72
N MET A 255 6.18 -3.11 21.00
CA MET A 255 4.77 -3.39 20.74
C MET A 255 4.18 -4.29 21.85
N THR A 256 4.22 -3.81 23.10
CA THR A 256 3.88 -4.60 24.30
C THR A 256 2.50 -5.23 24.24
N GLN A 257 1.47 -4.49 23.82
CA GLN A 257 0.10 -5.02 23.73
C GLN A 257 0.00 -6.17 22.72
N THR A 258 0.70 -6.08 21.60
CA THR A 258 0.70 -7.15 20.58
C THR A 258 1.41 -8.40 21.08
N ALA A 259 2.54 -8.25 21.78
CA ALA A 259 3.24 -9.36 22.42
C ALA A 259 2.32 -10.07 23.43
N THR A 260 1.72 -9.33 24.35
CA THR A 260 0.79 -9.89 25.36
C THR A 260 -0.41 -10.60 24.71
N ASN A 261 -0.95 -10.09 23.61
CA ASN A 261 -2.07 -10.75 22.93
C ASN A 261 -1.65 -12.11 22.34
N TRP A 262 -0.45 -12.20 21.76
CA TRP A 262 0.07 -13.47 21.26
C TRP A 262 0.39 -14.44 22.39
N GLU A 263 0.98 -13.99 23.48
CA GLU A 263 1.27 -14.82 24.67
C GLU A 263 -0.01 -15.50 25.21
N LYS A 264 -1.10 -14.73 25.30
CA LYS A 264 -2.41 -15.27 25.70
C LYS A 264 -2.93 -16.33 24.72
N LYS A 265 -2.82 -16.09 23.43
CA LYS A 265 -3.24 -17.04 22.39
C LYS A 265 -2.43 -18.34 22.46
N ILE A 266 -1.11 -18.24 22.57
CA ILE A 266 -0.21 -19.40 22.71
C ILE A 266 -0.64 -20.26 23.91
N ALA A 267 -0.90 -19.66 25.07
CA ALA A 267 -1.34 -20.37 26.26
C ALA A 267 -2.68 -21.11 26.02
N ILE A 268 -3.65 -20.48 25.35
CA ILE A 268 -4.93 -21.09 24.98
C ILE A 268 -4.72 -22.28 24.04
N TRP A 269 -3.87 -22.15 23.03
CA TRP A 269 -3.59 -23.22 22.06
C TRP A 269 -2.90 -24.43 22.74
N GLN A 270 -1.93 -24.18 23.62
CA GLN A 270 -1.27 -25.23 24.40
C GLN A 270 -2.28 -25.98 25.26
N GLN A 271 -3.17 -25.27 25.95
CA GLN A 271 -4.23 -25.87 26.73
C GLN A 271 -5.20 -26.74 25.89
N SER A 272 -5.57 -26.23 24.70
CA SER A 272 -6.47 -26.96 23.78
C SER A 272 -5.84 -28.24 23.21
N MET A 273 -4.52 -28.31 23.14
CA MET A 273 -3.76 -29.48 22.72
C MET A 273 -3.45 -30.44 23.88
N GLY A 274 -3.94 -30.17 25.11
CA GLY A 274 -3.67 -31.00 26.31
C GLY A 274 -2.23 -30.89 26.83
N THR A 275 -1.45 -29.92 26.38
CA THR A 275 -0.09 -29.65 26.86
C THR A 275 -0.15 -28.64 28.02
N LYS A 276 0.62 -28.86 29.09
CA LYS A 276 0.77 -27.85 30.13
C LYS A 276 1.38 -26.59 29.51
N PRO A 277 0.82 -25.40 29.77
CA PRO A 277 1.45 -24.14 29.32
C PRO A 277 2.87 -24.09 29.91
N GLN A 278 3.87 -24.16 29.05
CA GLN A 278 5.25 -23.85 29.44
C GLN A 278 5.39 -22.37 29.67
N ALA A 279 6.23 -21.97 30.60
CA ALA A 279 6.51 -20.55 30.79
C ALA A 279 7.02 -19.94 29.47
N ILE A 280 6.29 -18.96 28.96
CA ILE A 280 6.57 -18.35 27.65
C ILE A 280 7.99 -17.76 27.63
N ASP A 281 8.48 -17.23 28.75
CA ASP A 281 9.85 -16.71 28.87
C ASP A 281 10.93 -17.79 28.68
N GLU A 282 10.69 -19.06 29.08
CA GLU A 282 11.59 -20.18 28.79
C GLU A 282 11.58 -20.54 27.30
N GLN A 283 10.41 -20.54 26.67
CA GLN A 283 10.27 -20.79 25.23
C GLN A 283 10.92 -19.67 24.40
N ILE A 284 10.72 -18.42 24.81
CA ILE A 284 11.40 -17.26 24.20
C ILE A 284 12.91 -17.40 24.35
N GLY A 285 13.39 -17.84 25.52
CA GLY A 285 14.84 -18.08 25.74
C GLY A 285 15.41 -19.13 24.81
N HIS A 286 14.68 -20.21 24.52
CA HIS A 286 15.05 -21.26 23.59
C HIS A 286 15.08 -20.74 22.13
N GLU A 287 14.00 -20.11 21.69
CA GLU A 287 13.88 -19.51 20.35
C GLU A 287 14.94 -18.42 20.10
N MET A 288 15.18 -17.56 21.10
CA MET A 288 16.25 -16.55 20.98
C MET A 288 17.64 -17.18 20.87
N LYS A 289 17.83 -18.37 21.44
CA LYS A 289 19.10 -19.11 21.35
C LYS A 289 19.24 -19.76 19.96
N GLU A 290 18.15 -20.30 19.41
CA GLU A 290 18.11 -20.84 18.03
C GLU A 290 18.26 -19.73 16.99
N MET A 291 17.59 -18.59 17.14
CA MET A 291 17.77 -17.42 16.27
C MET A 291 19.19 -16.85 16.30
N LYS A 292 19.91 -16.95 17.42
CA LYS A 292 21.32 -16.56 17.50
C LYS A 292 22.25 -17.58 16.86
N THR A 293 21.82 -18.83 16.70
CA THR A 293 22.59 -19.89 16.06
C THR A 293 22.36 -20.03 14.56
N GLU A 294 21.40 -19.33 13.95
CA GLU A 294 21.43 -19.07 12.51
C GLU A 294 22.62 -18.13 12.22
N ILE A 295 23.81 -18.72 12.19
CA ILE A 295 25.06 -18.07 11.78
C ILE A 295 24.81 -17.56 10.36
N LYS A 296 24.67 -16.24 10.21
CA LYS A 296 24.69 -15.62 8.88
C LYS A 296 25.95 -16.14 8.18
N PRO A 297 25.84 -16.71 6.98
CA PRO A 297 27.03 -17.29 6.32
C PRO A 297 28.11 -16.22 6.22
N LYS A 298 29.32 -16.57 6.68
CA LYS A 298 30.47 -15.67 6.67
C LYS A 298 30.71 -15.20 5.24
N LEU A 299 31.05 -13.93 5.07
CA LEU A 299 31.42 -13.39 3.77
C LEU A 299 32.68 -14.11 3.25
N ASP A 300 32.77 -14.29 1.93
CA ASP A 300 34.00 -14.67 1.28
C ASP A 300 35.11 -13.66 1.63
N VAL A 301 36.36 -14.15 1.77
CA VAL A 301 37.49 -13.33 2.21
C VAL A 301 37.74 -12.13 1.30
N ASP A 302 37.54 -12.27 -0.02
CA ASP A 302 37.76 -11.17 -0.96
C ASP A 302 36.62 -10.15 -0.91
N VAL A 303 35.38 -10.61 -0.66
CA VAL A 303 34.25 -9.73 -0.42
C VAL A 303 34.45 -8.93 0.86
N GLN A 304 34.85 -9.63 1.93
CA GLN A 304 35.15 -9.00 3.23
C GLN A 304 36.28 -7.96 3.09
N ALA A 305 37.36 -8.28 2.41
CA ALA A 305 38.49 -7.36 2.18
C ALA A 305 38.04 -6.11 1.38
N SER A 306 37.15 -6.28 0.39
CA SER A 306 36.63 -5.16 -0.39
C SER A 306 35.77 -4.22 0.46
N LEU A 307 34.88 -4.75 1.31
CA LEU A 307 34.03 -3.97 2.21
C LEU A 307 34.84 -3.28 3.31
N SER A 308 35.92 -3.93 3.83
CA SER A 308 36.83 -3.32 4.79
C SER A 308 37.60 -2.14 4.20
N LYS A 309 38.05 -2.23 2.93
CA LYS A 309 38.65 -1.10 2.20
C LYS A 309 37.65 0.05 1.98
N MET A 310 36.41 -0.28 1.62
CA MET A 310 35.35 0.74 1.51
C MET A 310 35.14 1.46 2.84
N LEU A 311 35.10 0.75 3.95
CA LEU A 311 34.95 1.33 5.29
C LEU A 311 36.12 2.25 5.64
N THR A 312 37.35 1.88 5.25
CA THR A 312 38.53 2.73 5.40
C THR A 312 38.40 4.03 4.60
N ASN A 313 37.99 3.96 3.35
CA ASN A 313 37.76 5.15 2.53
C ASN A 313 36.62 6.03 3.09
N TYR A 314 35.56 5.41 3.59
CA TYR A 314 34.46 6.12 4.29
C TYR A 314 35.00 6.90 5.51
N TYR A 315 35.86 6.27 6.32
CA TYR A 315 36.48 6.97 7.45
C TYR A 315 37.42 8.09 6.97
N GLY A 316 38.06 7.93 5.80
CA GLY A 316 38.80 8.99 5.13
C GLY A 316 37.93 10.20 4.81
N VAL A 317 36.72 9.98 4.24
CA VAL A 317 35.73 11.06 4.00
C VAL A 317 35.32 11.71 5.31
N LYS A 318 34.91 10.93 6.33
CA LYS A 318 34.55 11.44 7.66
C LYS A 318 35.63 12.34 8.26
N ASN A 319 36.87 11.87 8.27
CA ASN A 319 37.98 12.59 8.88
C ASN A 319 38.35 13.87 8.13
N ALA A 320 38.23 13.87 6.79
CA ALA A 320 38.43 15.03 5.95
C ALA A 320 37.34 16.10 6.23
N LEU A 321 36.08 15.69 6.38
CA LEU A 321 34.99 16.59 6.76
C LEU A 321 35.16 17.18 8.16
N ILE A 322 35.70 16.41 9.12
CA ILE A 322 36.06 16.92 10.44
C ILE A 322 37.14 17.99 10.35
N ALA A 323 38.09 17.84 9.42
CA ALA A 323 39.21 18.76 9.20
C ALA A 323 38.88 19.96 8.29
N ASP A 324 37.65 20.04 7.76
CA ASP A 324 37.23 21.01 6.74
C ASP A 324 38.02 20.90 5.42
N ASP A 325 38.53 19.69 5.10
CA ASP A 325 39.31 19.39 3.89
C ASP A 325 38.45 18.73 2.81
N GLY A 326 37.74 19.55 2.04
CA GLY A 326 36.86 19.09 0.96
C GLY A 326 37.63 18.43 -0.21
N LYS A 327 38.92 18.73 -0.41
CA LYS A 327 39.73 18.08 -1.43
C LYS A 327 40.00 16.62 -1.09
N THR A 328 40.41 16.36 0.15
CA THR A 328 40.62 15.00 0.63
C THR A 328 39.30 14.21 0.71
N ALA A 329 38.19 14.84 1.18
CA ALA A 329 36.88 14.19 1.20
C ALA A 329 36.43 13.76 -0.21
N ASN A 330 36.60 14.64 -1.23
CA ASN A 330 36.35 14.34 -2.65
C ASN A 330 37.16 13.11 -3.13
N SER A 331 38.48 13.10 -2.89
CA SER A 331 39.34 12.00 -3.30
C SER A 331 38.97 10.67 -2.65
N GLN A 332 38.71 10.66 -1.34
CA GLN A 332 38.31 9.46 -0.58
C GLN A 332 36.96 8.91 -1.00
N ALA A 333 35.99 9.79 -1.32
CA ALA A 333 34.71 9.38 -1.85
C ALA A 333 34.84 8.76 -3.26
N GLY A 334 35.73 9.28 -4.09
CA GLY A 334 36.04 8.67 -5.40
C GLY A 334 36.66 7.28 -5.28
N GLU A 335 37.58 7.08 -4.34
CA GLU A 335 38.14 5.74 -4.08
C GLU A 335 37.08 4.79 -3.49
N PHE A 336 36.18 5.26 -2.64
CA PHE A 336 35.03 4.49 -2.17
C PHE A 336 34.18 3.96 -3.33
N VAL A 337 33.84 4.80 -4.31
CA VAL A 337 33.04 4.41 -5.49
C VAL A 337 33.76 3.34 -6.31
N LYS A 338 35.08 3.46 -6.50
CA LYS A 338 35.89 2.45 -7.20
C LYS A 338 35.88 1.10 -6.46
N MET A 339 36.00 1.13 -5.14
CA MET A 339 35.96 -0.07 -4.33
C MET A 339 34.60 -0.74 -4.37
N LEU A 340 33.52 0.00 -4.31
CA LEU A 340 32.16 -0.52 -4.45
C LEU A 340 31.98 -1.26 -5.79
N ALA A 341 32.46 -0.67 -6.89
CA ALA A 341 32.39 -1.28 -8.22
C ALA A 341 33.27 -2.54 -8.36
N SER A 342 34.28 -2.70 -7.51
CA SER A 342 35.21 -3.85 -7.55
C SER A 342 34.83 -5.00 -6.61
N VAL A 343 33.72 -4.91 -5.88
CA VAL A 343 33.25 -5.99 -5.00
C VAL A 343 32.99 -7.26 -5.80
N PRO A 344 33.63 -8.41 -5.44
CA PRO A 344 33.51 -9.66 -6.22
C PRO A 344 32.16 -10.34 -5.95
N MET A 345 31.09 -9.81 -6.53
CA MET A 345 29.69 -10.24 -6.31
C MET A 345 29.44 -11.71 -6.63
N ALA A 346 30.20 -12.29 -7.57
CA ALA A 346 30.13 -13.72 -7.91
C ALA A 346 30.52 -14.66 -6.75
N LYS A 347 31.19 -14.14 -5.72
CA LYS A 347 31.55 -14.87 -4.50
C LYS A 347 30.55 -14.71 -3.36
N MET A 348 29.46 -14.01 -3.59
CA MET A 348 28.36 -13.84 -2.64
C MET A 348 27.31 -14.92 -2.84
N ASN A 349 26.69 -15.38 -1.75
CA ASN A 349 25.44 -16.14 -1.87
C ASN A 349 24.29 -15.25 -2.27
N ALA A 350 23.14 -15.84 -2.63
CA ALA A 350 21.97 -15.10 -3.13
C ALA A 350 21.48 -14.02 -2.17
N GLU A 351 21.49 -14.26 -0.86
CA GLU A 351 21.04 -13.30 0.16
C GLU A 351 22.04 -12.14 0.33
N GLN A 352 23.33 -12.43 0.39
CA GLN A 352 24.38 -11.42 0.46
C GLN A 352 24.38 -10.53 -0.79
N HIS A 353 24.23 -11.15 -1.98
CA HIS A 353 24.11 -10.43 -3.24
C HIS A 353 22.88 -9.51 -3.26
N ARG A 354 21.72 -10.01 -2.79
CA ARG A 354 20.50 -9.22 -2.69
C ARG A 354 20.68 -8.00 -1.79
N ILE A 355 21.21 -8.18 -0.57
CA ILE A 355 21.46 -7.09 0.38
C ILE A 355 22.37 -6.02 -0.22
N LEU A 356 23.42 -6.44 -0.92
CA LEU A 356 24.33 -5.52 -1.60
C LEU A 356 23.57 -4.73 -2.68
N MET A 357 22.83 -5.41 -3.57
CA MET A 357 22.17 -4.79 -4.72
C MET A 357 21.03 -3.84 -4.32
N ASP A 358 20.29 -4.13 -3.25
CA ASP A 358 19.24 -3.26 -2.71
C ASP A 358 19.76 -1.86 -2.32
N LEU A 359 21.03 -1.75 -1.99
CA LEU A 359 21.69 -0.54 -1.52
C LEU A 359 22.79 -0.01 -2.47
N PHE A 360 23.19 -0.81 -3.46
CA PHE A 360 24.34 -0.52 -4.32
C PHE A 360 24.23 0.84 -5.01
N GLU A 361 23.15 1.06 -5.75
CA GLU A 361 22.98 2.32 -6.51
C GLU A 361 22.82 3.53 -5.59
N LYS A 362 22.21 3.38 -4.42
CA LYS A 362 22.07 4.46 -3.43
C LYS A 362 23.43 4.85 -2.86
N VAL A 363 24.17 3.88 -2.33
CA VAL A 363 25.51 4.08 -1.74
C VAL A 363 26.47 4.65 -2.79
N LYS A 364 26.39 4.17 -4.05
CA LYS A 364 27.19 4.66 -5.16
C LYS A 364 26.88 6.12 -5.47
N LEU A 365 25.60 6.47 -5.63
CA LEU A 365 25.15 7.83 -5.93
C LEU A 365 25.54 8.80 -4.81
N ASP A 366 25.34 8.42 -3.56
CA ASP A 366 25.68 9.25 -2.40
C ASP A 366 27.18 9.56 -2.36
N ALA A 367 28.02 8.55 -2.58
CA ALA A 367 29.47 8.72 -2.62
C ALA A 367 29.93 9.52 -3.87
N GLN A 368 29.32 9.30 -5.03
CA GLN A 368 29.58 10.08 -6.25
C GLN A 368 29.30 11.55 -6.05
N ASN A 369 28.15 11.91 -5.47
CA ASN A 369 27.79 13.29 -5.17
C ASN A 369 28.83 14.00 -4.27
N ILE A 370 29.45 13.27 -3.33
CA ILE A 370 30.55 13.82 -2.51
C ILE A 370 31.81 13.98 -3.35
N SER A 371 32.11 13.03 -4.26
CA SER A 371 33.28 13.03 -5.10
C SER A 371 33.24 14.05 -6.26
N GLU A 372 32.10 14.64 -6.56
CA GLU A 372 31.92 15.63 -7.65
C GLU A 372 32.16 17.08 -7.20
N THR A 373 32.27 17.33 -5.89
CA THR A 373 32.50 18.67 -5.34
C THR A 373 33.68 18.69 -4.36
N LYS A 374 34.30 19.83 -4.18
CA LYS A 374 35.29 20.12 -3.14
C LYS A 374 34.75 21.07 -2.07
N ASP A 375 33.51 21.51 -2.22
CA ASP A 375 32.82 22.33 -1.22
C ASP A 375 32.35 21.47 -0.05
N VAL A 376 32.92 21.75 1.12
CA VAL A 376 32.66 20.96 2.35
C VAL A 376 31.20 21.04 2.76
N LYS A 377 30.51 22.14 2.53
CA LYS A 377 29.09 22.29 2.88
C LYS A 377 28.24 21.33 2.06
N ASN A 378 28.43 21.33 0.75
CA ASN A 378 27.71 20.43 -0.17
C ASN A 378 28.02 18.96 0.13
N GLN A 379 29.27 18.63 0.46
CA GLN A 379 29.67 17.29 0.86
C GLN A 379 28.96 16.81 2.15
N ARG A 380 28.86 17.69 3.16
CA ARG A 380 28.15 17.40 4.43
C ARG A 380 26.65 17.15 4.24
N GLU A 381 26.01 17.85 3.33
CA GLU A 381 24.60 17.64 2.99
C GLU A 381 24.33 16.24 2.45
N ARG A 382 25.28 15.63 1.73
CA ARG A 382 25.19 14.29 1.14
C ARG A 382 25.70 13.18 2.07
N PHE A 383 26.54 13.53 3.03
CA PHE A 383 27.23 12.58 3.88
C PHE A 383 26.29 11.80 4.83
N ASN A 384 25.15 12.37 5.21
CA ASN A 384 24.14 11.68 6.03
C ASN A 384 23.54 10.48 5.29
N ASP A 385 23.20 10.64 4.01
CA ASP A 385 22.55 9.59 3.21
C ASP A 385 23.55 8.47 2.94
N LEU A 386 24.79 8.80 2.57
CA LEU A 386 25.88 7.82 2.46
C LEU A 386 26.06 7.03 3.77
N SER A 387 26.06 7.72 4.91
CA SER A 387 26.26 7.10 6.23
C SER A 387 25.16 6.10 6.57
N ASN A 388 23.89 6.47 6.35
CA ASN A 388 22.75 5.61 6.66
C ASN A 388 22.68 4.39 5.71
N ASN A 389 22.86 4.61 4.42
CA ASN A 389 22.79 3.55 3.41
C ASN A 389 23.95 2.56 3.59
N PHE A 390 25.17 3.07 3.83
CA PHE A 390 26.35 2.22 4.04
C PHE A 390 26.29 1.47 5.38
N PHE A 391 25.78 2.09 6.45
CA PHE A 391 25.54 1.39 7.72
C PHE A 391 24.58 0.21 7.55
N THR A 392 23.48 0.43 6.83
CA THR A 392 22.48 -0.61 6.55
C THR A 392 23.09 -1.77 5.75
N MET A 393 23.94 -1.46 4.77
CA MET A 393 24.69 -2.46 3.98
C MET A 393 25.64 -3.28 4.86
N LEU A 394 26.48 -2.63 5.67
CA LEU A 394 27.43 -3.30 6.55
C LEU A 394 26.73 -4.20 7.56
N LYS A 395 25.66 -3.71 8.18
CA LYS A 395 24.84 -4.45 9.16
C LYS A 395 24.16 -5.66 8.53
N GLY A 396 23.56 -5.48 7.34
CA GLY A 396 22.92 -6.57 6.59
C GLY A 396 23.89 -7.69 6.20
N LEU A 397 25.07 -7.32 5.74
CA LEU A 397 26.11 -8.26 5.32
C LEU A 397 26.94 -8.81 6.48
N ASN A 398 26.84 -8.28 7.69
CA ASN A 398 27.75 -8.57 8.82
C ASN A 398 29.22 -8.38 8.43
N ALA A 399 29.50 -7.24 7.80
CA ALA A 399 30.73 -7.01 7.07
C ALA A 399 31.87 -6.36 7.90
N ASN A 400 31.64 -6.08 9.18
CA ASN A 400 32.65 -5.45 10.03
C ASN A 400 33.49 -6.47 10.77
N GLU A 401 34.81 -6.34 10.69
CA GLU A 401 35.79 -7.14 11.46
C GLU A 401 36.16 -6.51 12.79
N GLN A 402 35.96 -5.21 12.89
CA GLN A 402 36.14 -4.39 14.09
C GLN A 402 34.85 -3.66 14.44
N PRO A 403 34.65 -3.24 15.68
CA PRO A 403 33.49 -2.49 16.06
C PRO A 403 33.29 -1.22 15.22
N VAL A 404 32.09 -1.03 14.68
CA VAL A 404 31.69 0.17 13.94
C VAL A 404 30.62 0.89 14.73
N TYR A 405 30.89 2.14 15.12
CA TYR A 405 30.01 2.96 15.93
C TYR A 405 29.18 3.88 15.03
N GLN A 406 27.86 3.71 15.02
CA GLN A 406 26.98 4.70 14.44
C GLN A 406 26.78 5.83 15.45
N GLN A 407 27.09 7.05 15.05
CA GLN A 407 26.96 8.25 15.87
C GLN A 407 25.94 9.21 15.25
N TYR A 408 25.31 10.04 16.09
CA TYR A 408 24.25 10.97 15.67
C TYR A 408 24.40 12.34 16.30
N CYS A 409 24.29 13.40 15.51
CA CYS A 409 24.24 14.78 15.95
C CYS A 409 22.81 15.33 15.89
N PRO A 410 22.18 15.74 17.02
CA PRO A 410 20.84 16.28 17.02
C PRO A 410 20.72 17.64 16.33
N MET A 411 21.81 18.42 16.32
CA MET A 411 21.84 19.75 15.69
C MET A 411 21.90 19.64 14.15
N ALA A 412 22.72 18.73 13.62
CA ALA A 412 22.80 18.45 12.19
C ALA A 412 21.66 17.53 11.71
N LYS A 413 20.98 16.84 12.64
CA LYS A 413 20.05 15.73 12.36
C LYS A 413 20.69 14.67 11.44
N GLY A 414 21.98 14.43 11.62
CA GLY A 414 22.78 13.58 10.73
C GLY A 414 23.50 12.47 11.48
N TYR A 415 23.59 11.31 10.79
CA TYR A 415 24.33 10.12 11.25
C TYR A 415 25.69 10.03 10.59
N TRP A 416 26.64 9.37 11.26
CA TRP A 416 27.89 8.95 10.66
C TRP A 416 28.42 7.68 11.34
N LEU A 417 29.36 7.00 10.69
CA LEU A 417 30.07 5.83 11.21
C LEU A 417 31.45 6.23 11.70
N SER A 418 31.88 5.61 12.77
CA SER A 418 33.20 5.82 13.37
C SER A 418 33.83 4.49 13.78
N ASP A 419 35.14 4.45 13.69
CA ASP A 419 36.04 3.42 14.24
C ASP A 419 36.27 3.57 15.75
N ASN A 420 35.79 4.65 16.33
CA ASN A 420 35.98 4.97 17.74
C ASN A 420 34.64 5.43 18.36
N SER A 421 34.40 5.07 19.62
CA SER A 421 33.24 5.51 20.39
C SER A 421 33.29 7.00 20.77
N ALA A 422 34.48 7.60 20.82
CA ALA A 422 34.63 9.04 21.05
C ALA A 422 34.04 9.84 19.87
N VAL A 423 33.15 10.77 20.20
CA VAL A 423 32.44 11.58 19.19
C VAL A 423 33.38 12.59 18.56
N LYS A 424 33.45 12.56 17.20
CA LYS A 424 34.06 13.61 16.38
C LYS A 424 33.14 13.93 15.23
N ASN A 425 32.46 15.07 15.31
CA ASN A 425 31.35 15.46 14.43
C ASN A 425 31.82 15.94 13.05
N PRO A 426 31.52 15.26 11.96
CA PRO A 426 31.90 15.66 10.59
C PRO A 426 31.05 16.82 10.02
N TYR A 427 29.86 17.08 10.58
CA TYR A 427 28.93 18.09 10.05
C TYR A 427 29.32 19.52 10.45
N TYR A 428 29.95 19.69 11.59
CA TYR A 428 30.37 21.00 12.10
C TYR A 428 31.89 21.14 12.24
N GLY A 429 32.63 20.05 12.07
CA GLY A 429 34.08 20.09 12.18
C GLY A 429 34.55 20.68 13.51
N LYS A 430 35.50 21.60 13.46
CA LYS A 430 36.08 22.24 14.65
C LYS A 430 35.08 23.07 15.46
N ALA A 431 33.98 23.55 14.86
CA ALA A 431 33.01 24.42 15.53
C ALA A 431 32.18 23.66 16.60
N MET A 432 31.89 22.36 16.39
CA MET A 432 31.13 21.54 17.34
C MET A 432 31.65 20.09 17.34
N LEU A 433 32.93 19.90 17.55
CA LEU A 433 33.63 18.62 17.36
C LEU A 433 33.04 17.47 18.19
N THR A 434 32.57 17.72 19.40
CA THR A 434 32.08 16.71 20.34
C THR A 434 30.55 16.61 20.39
N CYS A 435 29.83 17.35 19.53
CA CYS A 435 28.36 17.30 19.50
C CYS A 435 27.88 15.99 18.86
N GLY A 436 27.23 15.15 19.67
CA GLY A 436 26.64 13.89 19.24
C GLY A 436 26.70 12.80 20.30
N LYS A 437 26.19 11.62 19.94
CA LYS A 437 26.23 10.41 20.78
C LYS A 437 26.28 9.16 19.92
N VAL A 438 26.79 8.07 20.45
CA VAL A 438 26.68 6.74 19.85
C VAL A 438 25.23 6.28 19.96
N THR A 439 24.67 5.84 18.85
CA THR A 439 23.29 5.34 18.75
C THR A 439 23.25 3.82 18.60
N GLU A 440 24.23 3.24 17.88
CA GLU A 440 24.33 1.81 17.68
C GLU A 440 25.81 1.39 17.52
N THR A 441 26.12 0.13 17.82
CA THR A 441 27.45 -0.46 17.60
C THR A 441 27.30 -1.80 16.90
N LEU A 442 27.88 -1.94 15.70
CA LEU A 442 28.10 -3.24 15.09
C LEU A 442 29.34 -3.87 15.76
N LYS A 443 29.18 -5.09 16.29
CA LYS A 443 30.24 -5.84 17.00
C LYS A 443 30.73 -6.97 16.16
#